data_c78d2d113b4eb7dc124099ef6e5329df
#
_entry.id   c78d2d113b4eb7dc124099ef6e5329df
#
_cell.length_a   1.000
_cell.length_b   1.000
_cell.length_c   1.000
_cell.angle_alpha   90.00
_cell.angle_beta   90.00
_cell.angle_gamma   90.00
#
_symmetry.space_group_name_H-M   'P 1'
#
loop_
_entity.id
_entity.type
_entity.pdbx_description
1 polymer ?
#
loop_
_entity_poly.entity_id
_entity_poly.type
_entity_poly.pdbx_seq_one_letter_code
_entity_poly.pdbx_strand_id
1 'polypeptide(L)'
;MNLKNANYSGANGRNSLIDLEIPEEFNGEIIIFIHGFMGFKDWGAWNLVQQFFVQQNYGFCKFNTSHNGGTADNGIDFPDPESFGNNTYSKEIEDLQLVVQWLNDKVENWNG
;
A
#
# COMPACT_ATOMS: atom_id res chain seq x y z
N MET A 1 12.62 -9.97 0.70
CA MET A 1 12.42 -8.71 -0.04
C MET A 1 11.77 -7.70 0.89
N ASN A 2 12.29 -6.51 0.96
CA ASN A 2 11.70 -5.44 1.78
C ASN A 2 11.78 -4.12 1.00
N LEU A 3 10.63 -3.63 0.56
CA LEU A 3 10.50 -2.35 -0.15
C LEU A 3 9.73 -1.39 0.75
N LYS A 4 10.33 -0.23 1.03
CA LYS A 4 9.68 0.84 1.80
C LYS A 4 9.61 2.09 0.96
N ASN A 5 8.43 2.70 0.93
CA ASN A 5 8.17 3.92 0.15
C ASN A 5 8.52 3.76 -1.33
N ALA A 6 8.23 2.59 -1.89
CA ALA A 6 8.25 2.40 -3.32
C ALA A 6 7.06 3.13 -3.95
N ASN A 7 7.03 3.24 -5.26
CA ASN A 7 5.96 3.90 -5.99
C ASN A 7 5.12 2.88 -6.76
N TYR A 8 3.81 3.09 -6.76
CA TYR A 8 2.91 2.44 -7.69
C TYR A 8 2.07 3.50 -8.40
N SER A 9 1.58 3.16 -9.58
CA SER A 9 0.72 4.07 -10.33
C SER A 9 -0.73 3.76 -9.99
N GLY A 10 -1.37 4.64 -9.25
CA GLY A 10 -2.75 4.50 -8.80
C GLY A 10 -3.77 5.03 -9.80
N ALA A 11 -4.99 5.23 -9.32
CA ALA A 11 -6.09 5.75 -10.14
C ALA A 11 -5.69 7.05 -10.85
N ASN A 12 -6.14 7.22 -12.09
CA ASN A 12 -5.79 8.34 -12.96
C ASN A 12 -4.29 8.48 -13.21
N GLY A 13 -3.52 7.41 -13.08
CA GLY A 13 -2.07 7.43 -13.27
C GLY A 13 -1.31 8.17 -12.18
N ARG A 14 -1.93 8.44 -11.03
CA ARG A 14 -1.32 9.19 -9.93
C ARG A 14 -0.39 8.27 -9.12
N ASN A 15 0.90 8.60 -9.08
CA ASN A 15 1.87 7.87 -8.28
C ASN A 15 1.58 8.01 -6.79
N SER A 16 1.72 6.90 -6.06
CA SER A 16 1.56 6.89 -4.62
C SER A 16 2.55 5.91 -3.99
N LEU A 17 2.61 5.89 -2.65
CA LEU A 17 3.60 5.13 -1.92
C LEU A 17 3.08 3.75 -1.54
N ILE A 18 3.98 2.77 -1.59
CA ILE A 18 3.68 1.38 -1.25
C ILE A 18 4.87 0.75 -0.52
N ASP A 19 4.55 -0.01 0.52
CA ASP A 19 5.52 -0.85 1.25
C ASP A 19 5.20 -2.31 0.99
N LEU A 20 6.23 -3.12 0.79
CA LEU A 20 6.10 -4.57 0.63
C LEU A 20 7.21 -5.25 1.40
N GLU A 21 6.85 -6.19 2.27
CA GLU A 21 7.80 -7.05 2.95
C GLU A 21 7.46 -8.51 2.73
N ILE A 22 8.40 -9.27 2.17
CA ILE A 22 8.28 -10.72 1.95
C ILE A 22 9.36 -11.38 2.80
N PRO A 23 8.99 -12.19 3.82
CA PRO A 23 9.97 -12.87 4.67
C PRO A 23 10.70 -13.98 3.91
N GLU A 24 11.84 -14.42 4.45
CA GLU A 24 12.62 -15.50 3.85
C GLU A 24 11.81 -16.80 3.70
N GLU A 25 11.08 -17.15 4.74
CA GLU A 25 10.24 -18.37 4.73
C GLU A 25 8.79 -18.02 4.40
N PHE A 26 8.61 -17.34 3.30
CA PHE A 26 7.31 -16.86 2.85
C PHE A 26 6.33 -18.02 2.65
N ASN A 27 5.14 -17.91 3.26
CA ASN A 27 4.09 -18.94 3.18
C ASN A 27 3.23 -18.86 1.92
N GLY A 28 3.49 -17.91 1.02
CA GLY A 28 2.73 -17.75 -0.22
C GLY A 28 1.53 -16.82 -0.11
N GLU A 29 1.24 -16.29 1.08
CA GLU A 29 0.09 -15.41 1.30
C GLU A 29 0.53 -14.02 1.70
N ILE A 30 -0.08 -13.00 1.09
CA ILE A 30 0.21 -11.59 1.36
C ILE A 30 -1.01 -10.95 2.02
N ILE A 31 -0.78 -10.34 3.18
CA ILE A 31 -1.78 -9.48 3.81
C ILE A 31 -1.72 -8.12 3.15
N ILE A 32 -2.82 -7.67 2.59
CA ILE A 32 -2.92 -6.33 1.99
C ILE A 32 -3.69 -5.43 2.94
N PHE A 33 -3.03 -4.40 3.44
CA PHE A 33 -3.63 -3.44 4.37
C PHE A 33 -4.03 -2.17 3.65
N ILE A 34 -5.28 -1.75 3.84
CA ILE A 34 -5.83 -0.51 3.27
C ILE A 34 -6.18 0.41 4.45
N HIS A 35 -5.57 1.59 4.49
CA HIS A 35 -5.84 2.57 5.54
C HIS A 35 -7.25 3.13 5.45
N GLY A 36 -7.74 3.71 6.55
CA GLY A 36 -9.07 4.31 6.61
C GLY A 36 -9.12 5.76 6.13
N PHE A 37 -10.26 6.37 6.33
CA PHE A 37 -10.53 7.77 5.97
C PHE A 37 -9.50 8.70 6.61
N MET A 38 -8.94 9.60 5.81
CA MET A 38 -7.85 10.51 6.20
C MET A 38 -6.60 9.81 6.71
N GLY A 39 -6.49 8.49 6.49
CA GLY A 39 -5.33 7.73 6.92
C GLY A 39 -4.22 7.71 5.89
N PHE A 40 -3.16 7.01 6.23
CA PHE A 40 -2.02 6.70 5.37
C PHE A 40 -1.32 5.46 5.90
N LYS A 41 -0.47 4.86 5.08
CA LYS A 41 0.12 3.56 5.40
C LYS A 41 1.00 3.54 6.65
N ASP A 42 1.53 4.68 7.07
CA ASP A 42 2.44 4.78 8.23
C ASP A 42 1.76 5.34 9.48
N TRP A 43 0.44 5.55 9.45
CA TRP A 43 -0.30 6.10 10.58
C TRP A 43 -0.46 5.07 11.69
N GLY A 44 -0.27 5.52 12.94
CA GLY A 44 -0.56 4.68 14.10
C GLY A 44 0.36 3.47 14.22
N ALA A 45 -0.22 2.33 14.58
CA ALA A 45 0.48 1.10 14.91
C ALA A 45 0.62 0.12 13.73
N TRP A 46 0.40 0.55 12.50
CA TRP A 46 0.40 -0.36 11.36
C TRP A 46 1.75 -1.02 11.10
N ASN A 47 2.86 -0.35 11.47
CA ASN A 47 4.18 -0.97 11.39
C ASN A 47 4.33 -2.16 12.34
N LEU A 48 3.71 -2.09 13.53
CA LEU A 48 3.71 -3.21 14.47
C LEU A 48 2.84 -4.36 13.96
N VAL A 49 1.72 -4.06 13.32
CA VAL A 49 0.86 -5.07 12.68
C VAL A 49 1.63 -5.78 11.57
N GLN A 50 2.36 -5.02 10.75
CA GLN A 50 3.21 -5.59 9.71
C GLN A 50 4.23 -6.56 10.29
N GLN A 51 4.96 -6.17 11.35
CA GLN A 51 5.95 -7.01 11.99
C GLN A 51 5.33 -8.31 12.52
N PHE A 52 4.14 -8.21 13.11
CA PHE A 52 3.45 -9.38 13.61
C PHE A 52 3.20 -10.42 12.52
N PHE A 53 2.65 -10.00 11.38
CA PHE A 53 2.34 -10.93 10.29
C PHE A 53 3.59 -11.45 9.59
N VAL A 54 4.60 -10.61 9.41
CA VAL A 54 5.86 -11.03 8.78
C VAL A 54 6.57 -12.09 9.64
N GLN A 55 6.52 -11.97 10.97
CA GLN A 55 7.06 -12.98 11.88
C GLN A 55 6.31 -14.32 11.78
N GLN A 56 5.08 -14.32 11.29
CA GLN A 56 4.28 -15.53 11.03
C GLN A 56 4.44 -16.03 9.59
N ASN A 57 5.45 -15.53 8.87
CA ASN A 57 5.80 -15.90 7.50
C ASN A 57 4.82 -15.41 6.42
N TYR A 58 3.95 -14.47 6.75
CA TYR A 58 3.13 -13.79 5.75
C TYR A 58 3.92 -12.69 5.08
N GLY A 59 3.67 -12.49 3.79
CA GLY A 59 4.00 -11.22 3.15
C GLY A 59 3.05 -10.13 3.64
N PHE A 60 3.50 -8.89 3.63
CA PHE A 60 2.66 -7.76 4.06
C PHE A 60 2.85 -6.60 3.10
N CYS A 61 1.74 -6.07 2.60
CA CYS A 61 1.70 -4.93 1.70
C CYS A 61 0.79 -3.87 2.29
N LYS A 62 1.28 -2.65 2.44
CA LYS A 62 0.44 -1.51 2.78
C LYS A 62 0.77 -0.35 1.86
N PHE A 63 -0.24 0.42 1.51
CA PHE A 63 -0.08 1.48 0.52
C PHE A 63 -0.94 2.68 0.88
N ASN A 64 -0.53 3.86 0.39
CA ASN A 64 -1.38 5.03 0.39
C ASN A 64 -2.32 4.95 -0.81
N THR A 65 -3.61 5.11 -0.61
CA THR A 65 -4.52 5.28 -1.74
C THR A 65 -4.12 6.54 -2.51
N SER A 66 -4.30 6.52 -3.83
CA SER A 66 -3.74 7.56 -4.71
C SER A 66 -4.27 8.96 -4.40
N HIS A 67 -5.47 9.07 -3.86
CA HIS A 67 -6.13 10.34 -3.55
C HIS A 67 -6.35 10.53 -2.06
N ASN A 68 -5.41 10.06 -1.23
CA ASN A 68 -5.53 10.20 0.24
C ASN A 68 -5.13 11.58 0.75
N GLY A 69 -4.61 12.47 -0.10
CA GLY A 69 -4.10 13.77 0.30
C GLY A 69 -2.59 13.83 0.42
N GLY A 70 -1.90 12.69 0.33
CA GLY A 70 -0.45 12.62 0.27
C GLY A 70 0.09 12.72 -1.16
N THR A 71 1.40 12.78 -1.26
CA THR A 71 2.11 12.72 -2.54
C THR A 71 3.22 11.67 -2.46
N ALA A 72 3.83 11.32 -3.59
CA ALA A 72 4.98 10.42 -3.60
C ALA A 72 6.18 11.00 -2.84
N ASP A 73 6.30 12.32 -2.76
CA ASP A 73 7.37 13.01 -2.04
C ASP A 73 7.04 13.22 -0.57
N ASN A 74 5.75 13.31 -0.21
CA ASN A 74 5.30 13.51 1.15
C ASN A 74 3.99 12.75 1.39
N GLY A 75 4.10 11.53 1.91
CA GLY A 75 2.97 10.66 2.18
C GLY A 75 2.35 10.84 3.56
N ILE A 76 2.82 11.78 4.39
CA ILE A 76 2.47 11.88 5.79
C ILE A 76 1.70 13.16 6.12
N ASP A 77 2.14 14.31 5.61
CA ASP A 77 1.71 15.62 6.08
C ASP A 77 0.50 16.22 5.35
N PHE A 78 -0.21 15.42 4.55
CA PHE A 78 -1.40 15.87 3.84
C PHE A 78 -1.14 17.08 2.92
N PRO A 79 -0.11 17.02 2.04
CA PRO A 79 0.27 18.18 1.23
C PRO A 79 -0.68 18.48 0.06
N ASP A 80 -1.63 17.58 -0.25
CA ASP A 80 -2.51 17.71 -1.40
C ASP A 80 -3.98 17.51 -1.03
N PRO A 81 -4.58 18.51 -0.34
CA PRO A 81 -6.00 18.41 0.05
C PRO A 81 -6.95 18.38 -1.14
N GLU A 82 -6.55 18.89 -2.29
CA GLU A 82 -7.38 18.85 -3.51
C GLU A 82 -7.58 17.42 -3.99
N SER A 83 -6.53 16.60 -3.98
CA SER A 83 -6.66 15.19 -4.38
C SER A 83 -7.57 14.44 -3.40
N PHE A 84 -7.48 14.73 -2.10
CA PHE A 84 -8.38 14.16 -1.10
C PHE A 84 -9.84 14.54 -1.38
N GLY A 85 -10.10 15.80 -1.72
CA GLY A 85 -11.43 16.27 -2.07
C GLY A 85 -12.01 15.61 -3.33
N ASN A 86 -11.15 15.08 -4.20
CA ASN A 86 -11.54 14.39 -5.42
C ASN A 86 -11.54 12.86 -5.27
N ASN A 87 -11.30 12.35 -4.08
CA ASN A 87 -11.30 10.90 -3.85
C ASN A 87 -12.72 10.32 -3.91
N THR A 88 -12.82 9.08 -4.38
CA THR A 88 -14.07 8.32 -4.43
C THR A 88 -13.79 6.86 -4.11
N TYR A 89 -14.83 6.11 -3.72
CA TYR A 89 -14.71 4.66 -3.53
C TYR A 89 -14.24 3.96 -4.80
N SER A 90 -14.71 4.43 -5.97
CA SER A 90 -14.29 3.83 -7.24
C SER A 90 -12.80 3.97 -7.47
N LYS A 91 -12.21 5.10 -7.09
CA LYS A 91 -10.76 5.31 -7.18
C LYS A 91 -10.01 4.41 -6.20
N GLU A 92 -10.51 4.22 -5.00
CA GLU A 92 -9.89 3.34 -4.01
C GLU A 92 -9.93 1.88 -4.46
N ILE A 93 -11.03 1.43 -5.05
CA ILE A 93 -11.14 0.08 -5.62
C ILE A 93 -10.17 -0.08 -6.79
N GLU A 94 -10.06 0.92 -7.66
CA GLU A 94 -9.10 0.90 -8.76
C GLU A 94 -7.65 0.83 -8.21
N ASP A 95 -7.33 1.60 -7.17
CA ASP A 95 -6.04 1.54 -6.52
C ASP A 95 -5.73 0.12 -6.04
N LEU A 96 -6.68 -0.54 -5.38
CA LEU A 96 -6.49 -1.91 -4.91
C LEU A 96 -6.21 -2.87 -6.06
N GLN A 97 -6.95 -2.75 -7.17
CA GLN A 97 -6.73 -3.58 -8.35
C GLN A 97 -5.34 -3.36 -8.93
N LEU A 98 -4.89 -2.10 -8.98
CA LEU A 98 -3.56 -1.76 -9.47
C LEU A 98 -2.46 -2.25 -8.55
N VAL A 99 -2.69 -2.22 -7.23
CA VAL A 99 -1.76 -2.79 -6.25
C VAL A 99 -1.65 -4.30 -6.43
N VAL A 100 -2.75 -5.00 -6.64
CA VAL A 100 -2.71 -6.46 -6.90
C VAL A 100 -1.90 -6.76 -8.16
N GLN A 101 -2.08 -6.01 -9.24
CA GLN A 101 -1.27 -6.16 -10.44
C GLN A 101 0.21 -5.89 -10.18
N TRP A 102 0.50 -4.84 -9.41
CA TRP A 102 1.87 -4.52 -9.02
C TRP A 102 2.50 -5.67 -8.23
N LEU A 103 1.76 -6.28 -7.30
CA LEU A 103 2.22 -7.45 -6.56
C LEU A 103 2.47 -8.64 -7.48
N ASN A 104 1.62 -8.88 -8.46
CA ASN A 104 1.81 -9.96 -9.42
C ASN A 104 3.11 -9.78 -10.22
N ASP A 105 3.51 -8.54 -10.48
CA ASP A 105 4.76 -8.25 -11.18
C ASP A 105 5.98 -8.38 -10.28
N LYS A 106 5.83 -8.16 -8.98
CA LYS A 106 6.96 -8.12 -8.02
C LYS A 106 7.21 -9.45 -7.32
N VAL A 107 6.17 -10.26 -7.11
CA VAL A 107 6.24 -11.47 -6.29
C VAL A 107 5.82 -12.68 -7.11
N GLU A 108 6.73 -13.64 -7.29
CA GLU A 108 6.48 -14.79 -8.17
C GLU A 108 5.67 -15.90 -7.50
N ASN A 109 5.83 -16.09 -6.21
CA ASN A 109 5.38 -17.30 -5.51
C ASN A 109 4.25 -17.04 -4.51
N TRP A 110 3.30 -16.19 -4.84
CA TRP A 110 2.18 -15.94 -3.95
C TRP A 110 0.85 -16.42 -4.54
N ASN A 111 -0.11 -16.68 -3.66
CA ASN A 111 -1.41 -17.30 -3.99
C ASN A 111 -2.47 -16.23 -4.30
N GLY A 112 -2.12 -15.27 -5.11
CA GLY A 112 -3.02 -14.16 -5.40
C GLY A 112 -3.61 -14.14 -6.80
#